data_0802acd201d7fad7a36d55e4a044e7a8
#
_entry.id   0802acd201d7fad7a36d55e4a044e7a8
#
_cell.length_a   1.000
_cell.length_b   1.000
_cell.length_c   1.000
_cell.angle_alpha   90.00
_cell.angle_beta   90.00
_cell.angle_gamma   90.00
#
_symmetry.space_group_name_H-M   'P 1'
#
loop_
_entity.id
_entity.type
_entity.pdbx_description
1 polymer ?
#
loop_
_entity_poly.entity_id
_entity_poly.type
_entity_poly.pdbx_seq_one_letter_code
_entity_poly.pdbx_strand_id
1 'polypeptide(L)'
;VDPIEELSEIAYENNIYFHVDAAFGGFSIPFLRKIGYEFPPFDFSLPGVCSITVDPHKMGLAPIPAGGILFRKKEYLEVMAVDSPYLTVKTQSTIVGTRSGAASAATYAIMKYLGNEGYEKLAGNLMDNTHYFKEGLEKIGYDVVVEPELNIVAFNHPDMETHDLADKLE
;
A
#
# COMPACT_ATOMS: atom_id res chain seq x y z
N VAL A 1 -7.56 -6.98 6.24
CA VAL A 1 -7.33 -6.86 4.77
C VAL A 1 -8.68 -7.04 4.08
N ASP A 2 -8.94 -6.26 3.02
CA ASP A 2 -10.19 -6.34 2.27
C ASP A 2 -10.33 -7.68 1.53
N PRO A 3 -11.56 -8.18 1.27
CA PRO A 3 -11.82 -9.42 0.54
C PRO A 3 -11.65 -9.23 -0.98
N ILE A 4 -10.40 -8.95 -1.39
CA ILE A 4 -10.06 -8.58 -2.77
C ILE A 4 -10.39 -9.70 -3.76
N GLU A 5 -10.25 -10.96 -3.37
CA GLU A 5 -10.50 -12.11 -4.24
C GLU A 5 -11.97 -12.16 -4.65
N GLU A 6 -12.88 -12.12 -3.68
CA GLU A 6 -14.33 -12.14 -3.93
C GLU A 6 -14.79 -10.89 -4.71
N LEU A 7 -14.26 -9.72 -4.34
CA LEU A 7 -14.56 -8.46 -5.04
C LEU A 7 -14.06 -8.48 -6.49
N SER A 8 -12.90 -9.10 -6.73
CA SER A 8 -12.36 -9.27 -8.08
C SER A 8 -13.24 -10.17 -8.95
N GLU A 9 -13.78 -11.26 -8.41
CA GLU A 9 -14.71 -12.14 -9.12
C GLU A 9 -15.97 -11.38 -9.53
N ILE A 10 -16.60 -10.68 -8.58
CA ILE A 10 -17.80 -9.86 -8.83
C ILE A 10 -17.52 -8.80 -9.91
N ALA A 11 -16.39 -8.12 -9.82
CA ALA A 11 -16.02 -7.10 -10.78
C ALA A 11 -15.79 -7.68 -12.19
N TYR A 12 -15.13 -8.83 -12.27
CA TYR A 12 -14.87 -9.52 -13.53
C TYR A 12 -16.16 -9.99 -14.21
N GLU A 13 -17.05 -10.65 -13.47
CA GLU A 13 -18.33 -11.15 -13.99
C GLU A 13 -19.27 -10.03 -14.47
N ASN A 14 -19.21 -8.87 -13.82
CA ASN A 14 -20.07 -7.73 -14.15
C ASN A 14 -19.39 -6.68 -15.05
N ASN A 15 -18.16 -6.96 -15.54
CA ASN A 15 -17.39 -6.01 -16.35
C ASN A 15 -17.19 -4.65 -15.68
N ILE A 16 -16.92 -4.63 -14.37
CA ILE A 16 -16.68 -3.44 -13.57
C ILE A 16 -15.17 -3.20 -13.48
N TYR A 17 -14.75 -1.93 -13.65
CA TYR A 17 -13.36 -1.55 -13.41
C TYR A 17 -13.05 -1.66 -11.92
N PHE A 18 -12.13 -2.54 -11.55
CA PHE A 18 -11.74 -2.77 -10.16
C PHE A 18 -10.32 -2.30 -9.91
N HIS A 19 -10.19 -1.37 -8.98
CA HIS A 19 -8.93 -0.83 -8.50
C HIS A 19 -8.64 -1.35 -7.10
N VAL A 20 -7.39 -1.77 -6.86
CA VAL A 20 -6.91 -2.16 -5.55
C VAL A 20 -5.99 -1.07 -5.01
N ASP A 21 -6.36 -0.49 -3.88
CA ASP A 21 -5.49 0.43 -3.16
C ASP A 21 -4.53 -0.36 -2.26
N ALA A 22 -3.37 -0.67 -2.80
CA ALA A 22 -2.28 -1.29 -2.07
C ALA A 22 -1.17 -0.28 -1.73
N ALA A 23 -1.52 1.00 -1.58
CA ALA A 23 -0.58 2.07 -1.26
C ALA A 23 0.27 1.76 -0.02
N PHE A 24 -0.32 1.12 0.98
CA PHE A 24 0.36 0.68 2.20
C PHE A 24 0.91 -0.74 2.08
N GLY A 25 0.07 -1.73 1.74
CA GLY A 25 0.41 -3.14 1.74
C GLY A 25 1.30 -3.60 0.58
N GLY A 26 1.35 -2.83 -0.52
CA GLY A 26 2.03 -3.24 -1.75
C GLY A 26 3.54 -3.46 -1.63
N PHE A 27 4.21 -2.80 -0.68
CA PHE A 27 5.63 -3.02 -0.36
C PHE A 27 5.88 -3.90 0.89
N SER A 28 4.84 -4.36 1.58
CA SER A 28 5.00 -5.27 2.73
C SER A 28 4.51 -6.68 2.43
N ILE A 29 3.29 -6.84 1.92
CA ILE A 29 2.67 -8.16 1.71
C ILE A 29 3.53 -9.11 0.84
N PRO A 30 4.11 -8.70 -0.30
CA PRO A 30 4.92 -9.59 -1.11
C PRO A 30 6.13 -10.17 -0.37
N PHE A 31 6.73 -9.41 0.53
CA PHE A 31 7.89 -9.83 1.31
C PHE A 31 7.48 -10.62 2.55
N LEU A 32 6.36 -10.28 3.18
CA LEU A 32 5.77 -11.07 4.27
C LEU A 32 5.41 -12.48 3.80
N ARG A 33 4.81 -12.62 2.61
CA ARG A 33 4.55 -13.94 2.01
C ARG A 33 5.83 -14.79 1.85
N LYS A 34 6.94 -14.16 1.44
CA LYS A 34 8.22 -14.86 1.28
C LYS A 34 8.81 -15.38 2.58
N ILE A 35 8.52 -14.75 3.70
CA ILE A 35 8.96 -15.17 5.03
C ILE A 35 7.92 -15.99 5.80
N GLY A 36 6.84 -16.42 5.11
CA GLY A 36 5.89 -17.42 5.61
C GLY A 36 4.56 -16.89 6.15
N TYR A 37 4.29 -15.58 6.03
CA TYR A 37 2.96 -15.05 6.34
C TYR A 37 1.97 -15.37 5.23
N GLU A 38 0.76 -15.74 5.59
CA GLU A 38 -0.32 -16.03 4.65
C GLU A 38 -1.19 -14.80 4.42
N PHE A 39 -1.36 -14.43 3.15
CA PHE A 39 -2.27 -13.37 2.71
C PHE A 39 -3.03 -13.82 1.48
N PRO A 40 -4.31 -13.50 1.34
CA PRO A 40 -5.05 -13.73 0.10
C PRO A 40 -4.43 -12.94 -1.07
N PRO A 41 -4.62 -13.37 -2.32
CA PRO A 41 -4.16 -12.63 -3.48
C PRO A 41 -4.86 -11.27 -3.58
N PHE A 42 -4.11 -10.24 -4.02
CA PHE A 42 -4.63 -8.89 -4.18
C PHE A 42 -4.13 -8.22 -5.47
N ASP A 43 -3.31 -8.91 -6.21
CA ASP A 43 -2.58 -8.39 -7.35
C ASP A 43 -3.19 -8.84 -8.70
N PHE A 44 -2.44 -8.63 -9.77
CA PHE A 44 -2.86 -9.00 -11.13
C PHE A 44 -2.97 -10.51 -11.38
N SER A 45 -2.75 -11.38 -10.41
CA SER A 45 -3.13 -12.80 -10.50
C SER A 45 -4.65 -12.96 -10.53
N LEU A 46 -5.39 -12.01 -9.94
CA LEU A 46 -6.85 -11.97 -9.95
C LEU A 46 -7.39 -11.32 -11.24
N PRO A 47 -8.30 -11.95 -11.98
CA PRO A 47 -8.72 -11.50 -13.31
C PRO A 47 -9.44 -10.15 -13.32
N GLY A 48 -10.17 -9.81 -12.26
CA GLY A 48 -10.94 -8.55 -12.16
C GLY A 48 -10.10 -7.33 -11.81
N VAL A 49 -8.88 -7.49 -11.27
CA VAL A 49 -8.03 -6.35 -10.90
C VAL A 49 -7.51 -5.62 -12.13
N CYS A 50 -7.93 -4.38 -12.32
CA CYS A 50 -7.57 -3.53 -13.46
C CYS A 50 -6.38 -2.62 -13.19
N SER A 51 -6.26 -2.11 -11.96
CA SER A 51 -5.14 -1.27 -11.53
C SER A 51 -4.85 -1.43 -10.03
N ILE A 52 -3.63 -1.07 -9.64
CA ILE A 52 -3.14 -1.19 -8.26
C ILE A 52 -2.34 0.06 -7.92
N THR A 53 -2.67 0.74 -6.81
CA THR A 53 -1.81 1.78 -6.23
C THR A 53 -0.75 1.14 -5.35
N VAL A 54 0.50 1.60 -5.48
CA VAL A 54 1.62 1.17 -4.63
C VAL A 54 2.48 2.40 -4.32
N ASP A 55 2.70 2.69 -3.03
CA ASP A 55 3.45 3.87 -2.62
C ASP A 55 4.84 3.52 -2.09
N PRO A 56 5.89 3.69 -2.93
CA PRO A 56 7.27 3.50 -2.48
C PRO A 56 7.66 4.38 -1.29
N HIS A 57 7.06 5.58 -1.14
CA HIS A 57 7.35 6.48 -0.02
C HIS A 57 6.75 6.03 1.33
N LYS A 58 5.95 4.96 1.34
CA LYS A 58 5.47 4.29 2.56
C LYS A 58 6.39 3.13 2.92
N MET A 59 5.93 1.90 2.77
CA MET A 59 6.71 0.71 3.13
C MET A 59 7.89 0.41 2.17
N GLY A 60 7.96 1.08 1.03
CA GLY A 60 9.10 0.99 0.10
C GLY A 60 10.32 1.82 0.51
N LEU A 61 10.22 2.68 1.55
CA LEU A 61 11.29 3.51 2.12
C LEU A 61 11.90 4.52 1.14
N ALA A 62 11.18 4.88 0.09
CA ALA A 62 11.56 5.95 -0.82
C ALA A 62 11.10 7.32 -0.29
N PRO A 63 11.69 8.43 -0.71
CA PRO A 63 11.27 9.76 -0.29
C PRO A 63 9.91 10.16 -0.93
N ILE A 64 9.15 10.99 -0.23
CA ILE A 64 7.98 11.67 -0.78
C ILE A 64 8.43 12.58 -1.95
N PRO A 65 7.71 12.64 -3.08
CA PRO A 65 6.37 12.06 -3.35
C PRO A 65 6.41 10.78 -4.22
N ALA A 66 7.12 9.75 -3.84
CA ALA A 66 7.19 8.51 -4.59
C ALA A 66 5.89 7.70 -4.45
N GLY A 67 4.90 7.97 -5.26
CA GLY A 67 3.68 7.19 -5.42
C GLY A 67 3.62 6.55 -6.80
N GLY A 68 2.92 5.43 -6.95
CA GLY A 68 2.78 4.73 -8.21
C GLY A 68 1.43 4.08 -8.40
N ILE A 69 0.98 4.04 -9.64
CA ILE A 69 -0.15 3.24 -10.07
C ILE A 69 0.28 2.29 -11.19
N LEU A 70 -0.09 1.05 -11.05
CA LEU A 70 0.13 0.00 -12.03
C LEU A 70 -1.17 -0.32 -12.74
N PHE A 71 -1.13 -0.50 -14.05
CA PHE A 71 -2.29 -0.87 -14.84
C PHE A 71 -2.09 -2.25 -15.46
N ARG A 72 -3.12 -3.08 -15.45
CA ARG A 72 -3.11 -4.38 -16.14
C ARG A 72 -2.95 -4.22 -17.65
N LYS A 73 -3.59 -3.18 -18.22
CA LYS A 73 -3.59 -2.89 -19.66
C LYS A 73 -3.26 -1.43 -19.91
N LYS A 74 -2.54 -1.18 -20.99
CA LYS A 74 -2.17 0.18 -21.42
C LYS A 74 -3.38 1.04 -21.72
N GLU A 75 -4.43 0.45 -22.25
CA GLU A 75 -5.69 1.14 -22.60
C GLU A 75 -6.32 1.83 -21.40
N TYR A 76 -6.17 1.29 -20.19
CA TYR A 76 -6.67 1.94 -18.97
C TYR A 76 -5.94 3.24 -18.66
N LEU A 77 -4.65 3.34 -18.96
CA LEU A 77 -3.90 4.57 -18.83
C LEU A 77 -4.29 5.58 -19.93
N GLU A 78 -4.55 5.09 -21.14
CA GLU A 78 -4.90 5.94 -22.29
C GLU A 78 -6.23 6.67 -22.11
N VAL A 79 -7.21 6.06 -21.42
CA VAL A 79 -8.49 6.70 -21.08
C VAL A 79 -8.30 7.96 -20.21
N MET A 80 -7.24 7.99 -19.41
CA MET A 80 -6.92 9.14 -18.55
C MET A 80 -6.15 10.25 -19.29
N ALA A 81 -5.71 9.99 -20.54
CA ALA A 81 -4.87 10.90 -21.27
C ALA A 81 -5.67 12.11 -21.77
N VAL A 82 -5.18 13.30 -21.47
CA VAL A 82 -5.74 14.58 -21.93
C VAL A 82 -4.75 15.25 -22.87
N ASP A 83 -5.22 15.78 -23.98
CA ASP A 83 -4.40 16.52 -24.93
C ASP A 83 -3.84 17.81 -24.30
N SER A 84 -2.54 18.01 -24.44
CA SER A 84 -1.88 19.19 -23.92
C SER A 84 -1.08 19.87 -25.05
N PRO A 85 -1.63 20.93 -25.65
CA PRO A 85 -1.06 21.50 -26.88
C PRO A 85 0.29 22.22 -26.68
N TYR A 86 0.67 22.52 -25.43
CA TYR A 86 1.92 23.23 -25.12
C TYR A 86 3.06 22.28 -24.70
N LEU A 87 2.78 20.99 -24.50
CA LEU A 87 3.81 20.03 -24.12
C LEU A 87 4.45 19.37 -25.34
N THR A 88 5.74 19.05 -25.21
CA THR A 88 6.47 18.26 -26.20
C THR A 88 5.86 16.88 -26.40
N VAL A 89 5.40 16.26 -25.31
CA VAL A 89 4.54 15.07 -25.34
C VAL A 89 3.10 15.55 -25.35
N LYS A 90 2.37 15.26 -26.43
CA LYS A 90 1.04 15.83 -26.69
C LYS A 90 -0.05 15.41 -25.70
N THR A 91 0.18 14.40 -24.88
CA THR A 91 -0.82 13.87 -23.94
C THR A 91 -0.27 13.81 -22.52
N GLN A 92 -1.13 14.06 -21.55
CA GLN A 92 -0.84 13.96 -20.12
C GLN A 92 -1.90 13.11 -19.44
N SER A 93 -1.47 12.09 -18.68
CA SER A 93 -2.36 11.14 -17.98
C SER A 93 -2.41 11.36 -16.47
N THR A 94 -1.95 12.51 -15.98
CA THR A 94 -1.92 12.84 -14.56
C THR A 94 -2.36 14.28 -14.32
N ILE A 95 -2.99 14.54 -13.17
CA ILE A 95 -3.39 15.90 -12.76
C ILE A 95 -2.18 16.79 -12.53
N VAL A 96 -1.13 16.24 -11.91
CA VAL A 96 0.13 16.96 -11.69
C VAL A 96 0.98 16.91 -12.96
N GLY A 97 1.36 18.07 -13.50
CA GLY A 97 2.17 18.20 -14.70
C GLY A 97 3.64 17.79 -14.49
N THR A 98 4.57 18.71 -14.75
CA THR A 98 6.02 18.45 -14.60
C THR A 98 6.37 18.07 -13.15
N ARG A 99 7.10 16.97 -13.00
CA ARG A 99 7.57 16.43 -11.73
C ARG A 99 9.05 16.15 -11.76
N SER A 100 9.70 16.23 -10.58
CA SER A 100 11.09 15.81 -10.43
C SER A 100 11.23 14.31 -10.63
N GLY A 101 12.24 13.88 -11.39
CA GLY A 101 12.65 12.48 -11.50
C GLY A 101 13.37 11.94 -10.26
N ALA A 102 13.66 12.80 -9.26
CA ALA A 102 14.42 12.43 -8.07
C ALA A 102 13.72 11.30 -7.26
N ALA A 103 12.38 11.36 -7.11
CA ALA A 103 11.62 10.33 -6.41
C ALA A 103 11.72 8.96 -7.10
N SER A 104 11.64 8.93 -8.44
CA SER A 104 11.80 7.69 -9.22
C SER A 104 13.23 7.14 -9.13
N ALA A 105 14.23 8.00 -9.21
CA ALA A 105 15.64 7.61 -9.07
C ALA A 105 15.93 7.06 -7.66
N ALA A 106 15.42 7.71 -6.61
CA ALA A 106 15.56 7.28 -5.24
C ALA A 106 14.83 5.96 -4.97
N THR A 107 13.63 5.77 -5.53
CA THR A 107 12.90 4.50 -5.47
C THR A 107 13.73 3.37 -6.10
N TYR A 108 14.26 3.58 -7.28
CA TYR A 108 15.14 2.62 -7.92
C TYR A 108 16.37 2.29 -7.07
N ALA A 109 17.03 3.33 -6.54
CA ALA A 109 18.24 3.18 -5.73
C ALA A 109 17.97 2.35 -4.45
N ILE A 110 16.89 2.66 -3.70
CA ILE A 110 16.56 1.92 -2.48
C ILE A 110 16.15 0.48 -2.78
N MET A 111 15.38 0.24 -3.83
CA MET A 111 15.00 -1.11 -4.25
C MET A 111 16.23 -1.94 -4.64
N LYS A 112 17.20 -1.32 -5.33
CA LYS A 112 18.47 -2.00 -5.69
C LYS A 112 19.38 -2.23 -4.50
N TYR A 113 19.41 -1.31 -3.55
CA TYR A 113 20.23 -1.40 -2.33
C TYR A 113 19.74 -2.49 -1.38
N LEU A 114 18.44 -2.52 -1.11
CA LEU A 114 17.83 -3.52 -0.20
C LEU A 114 17.69 -4.89 -0.87
N GLY A 115 17.28 -4.90 -2.13
CA GLY A 115 16.91 -6.14 -2.81
C GLY A 115 15.81 -6.90 -2.09
N ASN A 116 15.59 -8.15 -2.45
CA ASN A 116 14.58 -8.98 -1.80
C ASN A 116 14.92 -9.26 -0.32
N GLU A 117 16.17 -9.64 -0.04
CA GLU A 117 16.60 -9.99 1.30
C GLU A 117 16.46 -8.83 2.29
N GLY A 118 16.78 -7.59 1.85
CA GLY A 118 16.62 -6.40 2.68
C GLY A 118 15.15 -6.13 3.01
N TYR A 119 14.26 -6.22 2.03
CA TYR A 119 12.83 -6.04 2.26
C TYR A 119 12.21 -7.17 3.08
N GLU A 120 12.62 -8.43 2.89
CA GLU A 120 12.19 -9.56 3.72
C GLU A 120 12.57 -9.36 5.19
N LYS A 121 13.80 -8.93 5.46
CA LYS A 121 14.25 -8.60 6.82
C LYS A 121 13.46 -7.44 7.43
N LEU A 122 13.23 -6.40 6.66
CA LEU A 122 12.43 -5.23 7.11
C LEU A 122 10.99 -5.64 7.41
N ALA A 123 10.37 -6.44 6.56
CA ALA A 123 9.01 -6.93 6.75
C ALA A 123 8.90 -7.79 8.02
N GLY A 124 9.89 -8.67 8.28
CA GLY A 124 9.94 -9.44 9.52
C GLY A 124 10.05 -8.55 10.76
N ASN A 125 11.02 -7.64 10.79
CA ASN A 125 11.18 -6.69 11.91
C ASN A 125 9.93 -5.83 12.13
N LEU A 126 9.22 -5.49 11.06
CA LEU A 126 7.98 -4.71 11.13
C LEU A 126 6.90 -5.47 11.87
N MET A 127 6.71 -6.75 11.58
CA MET A 127 5.72 -7.59 12.26
C MET A 127 6.13 -7.90 13.70
N ASP A 128 7.42 -8.14 13.97
CA ASP A 128 7.94 -8.31 15.34
C ASP A 128 7.62 -7.08 16.20
N ASN A 129 7.86 -5.88 15.67
CA ASN A 129 7.54 -4.63 16.37
C ASN A 129 6.03 -4.44 16.55
N THR A 130 5.22 -4.87 15.58
CA THR A 130 3.76 -4.81 15.65
C THR A 130 3.22 -5.68 16.77
N HIS A 131 3.68 -6.92 16.86
CA HIS A 131 3.31 -7.85 17.94
C HIS A 131 3.79 -7.35 19.30
N TYR A 132 5.04 -6.86 19.38
CA TYR A 132 5.57 -6.26 20.61
C TYR A 132 4.73 -5.07 21.09
N PHE A 133 4.33 -4.20 20.17
CA PHE A 133 3.48 -3.04 20.49
C PHE A 133 2.08 -3.47 20.95
N LYS A 134 1.45 -4.41 20.22
CA LYS A 134 0.17 -5.01 20.60
C LYS A 134 0.21 -5.57 22.02
N GLU A 135 1.19 -6.46 22.30
CA GLU A 135 1.35 -7.04 23.64
C GLU A 135 1.60 -6.00 24.73
N GLY A 136 2.32 -4.92 24.39
CA GLY A 136 2.56 -3.80 25.29
C GLY A 136 1.27 -3.09 25.67
N LEU A 137 0.40 -2.81 24.69
CA LEU A 137 -0.90 -2.18 24.89
C LEU A 137 -1.81 -3.07 25.78
N GLU A 138 -1.92 -4.36 25.48
CA GLU A 138 -2.71 -5.31 26.25
C GLU A 138 -2.24 -5.40 27.72
N LYS A 139 -0.92 -5.41 27.96
CA LYS A 139 -0.32 -5.44 29.31
C LYS A 139 -0.68 -4.23 30.17
N ILE A 140 -0.87 -3.08 29.56
CA ILE A 140 -1.27 -1.84 30.27
C ILE A 140 -2.77 -1.58 30.24
N GLY A 141 -3.57 -2.55 29.75
CA GLY A 141 -5.03 -2.55 29.84
C GLY A 141 -5.77 -1.88 28.70
N TYR A 142 -5.10 -1.64 27.58
CA TYR A 142 -5.77 -1.18 26.35
C TYR A 142 -6.44 -2.37 25.64
N ASP A 143 -7.56 -2.09 24.99
CA ASP A 143 -8.30 -3.07 24.20
C ASP A 143 -7.83 -3.02 22.74
N VAL A 144 -7.20 -4.10 22.28
CA VAL A 144 -6.84 -4.26 20.87
C VAL A 144 -8.02 -4.80 20.10
N VAL A 145 -8.60 -3.98 19.24
CA VAL A 145 -9.89 -4.20 18.57
C VAL A 145 -9.90 -5.42 17.66
N VAL A 146 -8.76 -5.68 17.00
CA VAL A 146 -8.60 -6.78 16.05
C VAL A 146 -7.15 -7.23 16.02
N GLU A 147 -6.92 -8.53 15.80
CA GLU A 147 -5.56 -9.05 15.60
C GLU A 147 -4.90 -8.40 14.38
N PRO A 148 -3.69 -7.82 14.52
CA PRO A 148 -3.01 -7.18 13.40
C PRO A 148 -2.62 -8.18 12.31
N GLU A 149 -3.16 -8.02 11.11
CA GLU A 149 -2.72 -8.77 9.92
C GLU A 149 -1.51 -8.12 9.25
N LEU A 150 -1.40 -6.80 9.36
CA LEU A 150 -0.26 -5.98 8.92
C LEU A 150 0.24 -5.13 10.09
N ASN A 151 1.19 -4.26 9.84
CA ASN A 151 1.75 -3.33 10.82
C ASN A 151 0.81 -2.16 11.16
N ILE A 152 -0.44 -2.48 11.46
CA ILE A 152 -1.49 -1.56 11.90
C ILE A 152 -2.14 -2.16 13.12
N VAL A 153 -2.10 -1.44 14.24
CA VAL A 153 -2.73 -1.85 15.50
C VAL A 153 -3.86 -0.88 15.81
N ALA A 154 -5.09 -1.38 15.79
CA ALA A 154 -6.27 -0.62 16.20
C ALA A 154 -6.58 -0.93 17.66
N PHE A 155 -6.68 0.10 18.50
CA PHE A 155 -6.90 -0.07 19.93
C PHE A 155 -7.79 1.03 20.52
N ASN A 156 -8.46 0.72 21.63
CA ASN A 156 -9.23 1.66 22.43
C ASN A 156 -8.62 1.80 23.83
N HIS A 157 -8.77 2.99 24.40
CA HIS A 157 -8.49 3.19 25.83
C HIS A 157 -9.70 2.71 26.66
N PRO A 158 -9.50 2.00 27.78
CA PRO A 158 -10.62 1.45 28.57
C PRO A 158 -11.55 2.53 29.17
N ASP A 159 -11.00 3.70 29.53
CA ASP A 159 -11.69 4.76 30.26
C ASP A 159 -11.75 6.10 29.53
N MET A 160 -11.40 6.15 28.25
CA MET A 160 -11.30 7.42 27.50
C MET A 160 -11.85 7.23 26.08
N GLU A 161 -12.62 8.22 25.61
CA GLU A 161 -13.04 8.27 24.23
C GLU A 161 -11.85 8.41 23.26
N THR A 162 -11.95 7.74 22.11
CA THR A 162 -10.84 7.65 21.15
C THR A 162 -10.36 9.02 20.66
N HIS A 163 -11.27 9.99 20.47
CA HIS A 163 -10.90 11.36 20.08
C HIS A 163 -10.11 12.08 21.18
N ASP A 164 -10.54 11.94 22.44
CA ASP A 164 -9.82 12.54 23.58
C ASP A 164 -8.43 11.93 23.76
N LEU A 165 -8.27 10.65 23.44
CA LEU A 165 -6.97 9.98 23.43
C LEU A 165 -6.07 10.52 22.31
N ALA A 166 -6.61 10.66 21.10
CA ALA A 166 -5.86 11.21 19.96
C ALA A 166 -5.33 12.62 20.26
N ASP A 167 -6.19 13.51 20.77
CA ASP A 167 -5.84 14.90 21.15
C ASP A 167 -4.74 14.98 22.24
N LYS A 168 -4.59 13.94 23.07
CA LYS A 168 -3.54 13.86 24.08
C LYS A 168 -2.21 13.31 23.57
N LEU A 169 -2.24 12.60 22.46
CA LEU A 169 -1.06 11.99 21.84
C LEU A 169 -0.39 12.89 20.79
N GLU A 170 -1.08 13.95 20.32
CA GLU A 170 -0.54 15.01 19.46
C GLU A 170 0.26 16.05 20.28
#